data_8f21d921c14e23c0dff9539b57aec34d
#
_entry.id   8f21d921c14e23c0dff9539b57aec34d
#
_cell.length_a   1.000
_cell.length_b   1.000
_cell.length_c   1.000
_cell.angle_alpha   90.00
_cell.angle_beta   90.00
_cell.angle_gamma   90.00
#
_symmetry.space_group_name_H-M   'P 1'
#
loop_
_entity.id
_entity.type
_entity.pdbx_description
1 polymer ?
#
loop_
_entity_poly.entity_id
_entity_poly.type
_entity_poly.pdbx_seq_one_letter_code
_entity_poly.pdbx_strand_id
1 'polypeptide(L)'
;MLGKKKELEIPVYLFMGFLEAGKTTFIQETLEEDYFNDGERTLLFACEEGMEEYDEELLKRTNTTVVYVEEQEDFNTEFLTSKLLQYYPDRVIIEYNGMWTIDHLVEAMEGTPLMIFQTIVSANAETFDLYMNNMRSLAVEMFKMAELVIINRCTKATPRATYRRSIKAVNRRVQVVFDSMVPGEDMEEEEDELPFDISGDEIHLEDDDYGVWFIDAMERPELYDGKTMVMKTRIFKAMRMPKGTFVPGRHAMTCCADDTSFLGYVCRSAYAPKLNVGDWVKIRAKVRYANLSVYGGEGPVLEAENIEPAEPIEELVYCLLYTSDAA
;
A
#
# COMPACT_ATOMS: atom_id res chain seq x y z
N MET A 1 -35.21 3.75 28.57
CA MET A 1 -34.05 3.31 27.78
C MET A 1 -34.38 3.56 26.33
N LEU A 2 -33.92 4.70 25.81
CA LEU A 2 -34.03 5.04 24.40
C LEU A 2 -33.01 4.18 23.65
N GLY A 3 -33.48 3.24 22.84
CA GLY A 3 -32.63 2.48 21.95
C GLY A 3 -31.90 3.46 21.01
N LYS A 4 -30.55 3.43 21.01
CA LYS A 4 -29.78 4.05 19.94
C LYS A 4 -30.29 3.47 18.63
N LYS A 5 -30.94 4.32 17.79
CA LYS A 5 -31.13 4.00 16.37
C LYS A 5 -29.73 3.68 15.84
N LYS A 6 -29.53 2.45 15.36
CA LYS A 6 -28.38 2.13 14.52
C LYS A 6 -28.47 3.09 13.34
N GLU A 7 -27.58 4.06 13.28
CA GLU A 7 -27.42 4.87 12.07
C GLU A 7 -27.13 3.86 10.96
N LEU A 8 -27.87 3.92 9.88
CA LEU A 8 -27.71 3.02 8.75
C LEU A 8 -26.43 3.47 8.05
N GLU A 9 -25.36 2.75 8.28
CA GLU A 9 -24.08 2.96 7.57
C GLU A 9 -24.25 2.51 6.11
N ILE A 10 -23.87 3.36 5.16
CA ILE A 10 -23.92 3.08 3.73
C ILE A 10 -22.49 2.71 3.28
N PRO A 11 -22.26 1.48 2.79
CA PRO A 11 -20.94 1.06 2.36
C PRO A 11 -20.49 1.83 1.12
N VAL A 12 -19.21 2.24 1.14
CA VAL A 12 -18.53 2.94 0.05
C VAL A 12 -17.44 2.05 -0.53
N TYR A 13 -17.51 1.82 -1.83
CA TYR A 13 -16.43 1.25 -2.63
C TYR A 13 -15.67 2.39 -3.29
N LEU A 14 -14.46 2.64 -2.81
CA LEU A 14 -13.62 3.75 -3.25
C LEU A 14 -12.62 3.29 -4.30
N PHE A 15 -12.72 3.84 -5.51
CA PHE A 15 -11.81 3.61 -6.61
C PHE A 15 -10.93 4.84 -6.81
N MET A 16 -9.62 4.65 -6.69
CA MET A 16 -8.61 5.69 -6.85
C MET A 16 -7.60 5.30 -7.93
N GLY A 17 -6.82 6.25 -8.36
CA GLY A 17 -5.79 6.09 -9.39
C GLY A 17 -5.75 7.32 -10.28
N PHE A 18 -4.64 7.50 -10.97
CA PHE A 18 -4.47 8.63 -11.88
C PHE A 18 -5.38 8.52 -13.11
N LEU A 19 -5.45 9.59 -13.89
CA LEU A 19 -6.21 9.62 -15.14
C LEU A 19 -5.73 8.47 -16.05
N GLU A 20 -6.65 7.83 -16.77
CA GLU A 20 -6.39 6.70 -17.66
C GLU A 20 -5.84 5.43 -16.97
N ALA A 21 -5.96 5.35 -15.65
CA ALA A 21 -5.56 4.16 -14.91
C ALA A 21 -6.54 2.97 -15.02
N GLY A 22 -7.66 3.12 -15.76
CA GLY A 22 -8.65 2.07 -15.97
C GLY A 22 -9.69 1.94 -14.86
N LYS A 23 -9.91 2.98 -14.05
CA LYS A 23 -10.92 2.99 -12.97
C LYS A 23 -12.32 2.69 -13.49
N THR A 24 -12.76 3.45 -14.50
CA THR A 24 -14.10 3.33 -15.12
C THR A 24 -14.36 1.92 -15.63
N THR A 25 -13.39 1.33 -16.36
CA THR A 25 -13.47 -0.04 -16.86
C THR A 25 -13.66 -1.03 -15.72
N PHE A 26 -12.83 -0.93 -14.67
CA PHE A 26 -12.90 -1.85 -13.54
C PHE A 26 -14.18 -1.68 -12.71
N ILE A 27 -14.72 -0.46 -12.60
CA ILE A 27 -16.03 -0.22 -11.98
C ILE A 27 -17.13 -0.91 -12.80
N GLN A 28 -17.10 -0.81 -14.12
CA GLN A 28 -18.08 -1.47 -14.99
C GLN A 28 -18.02 -2.99 -14.88
N GLU A 29 -16.81 -3.57 -14.89
CA GLU A 29 -16.62 -5.00 -14.66
C GLU A 29 -17.14 -5.44 -13.28
N THR A 30 -16.88 -4.64 -12.24
CA THR A 30 -17.40 -4.89 -10.89
C THR A 30 -18.92 -4.89 -10.84
N LEU A 31 -19.57 -3.95 -11.55
CA LEU A 31 -21.04 -3.88 -11.63
C LEU A 31 -21.64 -5.08 -12.37
N GLU A 32 -20.91 -5.73 -13.26
CA GLU A 32 -21.36 -6.93 -13.99
C GLU A 32 -21.33 -8.21 -13.15
N GLU A 33 -20.51 -8.25 -12.10
CA GLU A 33 -20.36 -9.43 -11.26
C GLU A 33 -21.66 -9.78 -10.51
N ASP A 34 -21.98 -11.07 -10.48
CA ASP A 34 -23.22 -11.58 -9.89
C ASP A 34 -23.41 -11.16 -8.42
N TYR A 35 -22.33 -11.12 -7.65
CA TYR A 35 -22.35 -10.74 -6.22
C TYR A 35 -22.58 -9.25 -6.00
N PHE A 36 -22.36 -8.42 -7.03
CA PHE A 36 -22.60 -6.99 -6.99
C PHE A 36 -23.94 -6.62 -7.62
N ASN A 37 -24.43 -7.44 -8.53
CA ASN A 37 -25.71 -7.25 -9.23
C ASN A 37 -26.86 -7.98 -8.50
N ASP A 38 -27.10 -7.61 -7.24
CA ASP A 38 -28.09 -8.20 -6.35
C ASP A 38 -29.42 -7.43 -6.26
N GLY A 39 -29.53 -6.37 -7.06
CA GLY A 39 -30.72 -5.50 -7.11
C GLY A 39 -30.67 -4.32 -6.15
N GLU A 40 -29.61 -4.13 -5.38
CA GLU A 40 -29.37 -2.95 -4.56
C GLU A 40 -29.22 -1.69 -5.42
N ARG A 41 -29.63 -0.56 -4.86
CA ARG A 41 -29.48 0.75 -5.52
C ARG A 41 -28.06 1.25 -5.32
N THR A 42 -27.33 1.41 -6.39
CA THR A 42 -25.95 1.94 -6.39
C THR A 42 -25.96 3.41 -6.81
N LEU A 43 -25.36 4.26 -5.99
CA LEU A 43 -25.06 5.65 -6.38
C LEU A 43 -23.56 5.75 -6.68
N LEU A 44 -23.23 6.10 -7.92
CA LEU A 44 -21.87 6.27 -8.39
C LEU A 44 -21.53 7.75 -8.52
N PHE A 45 -20.57 8.24 -7.76
CA PHE A 45 -19.96 9.55 -7.95
C PHE A 45 -18.75 9.41 -8.87
N ALA A 46 -18.83 9.99 -10.07
CA ALA A 46 -17.74 10.05 -11.03
C ALA A 46 -17.07 11.43 -10.93
N CYS A 47 -15.88 11.46 -10.29
CA CYS A 47 -15.13 12.68 -10.02
C CYS A 47 -14.02 12.94 -11.04
N GLU A 48 -14.01 12.22 -12.16
CA GLU A 48 -13.03 12.37 -13.21
C GLU A 48 -13.71 12.15 -14.57
N GLU A 49 -13.38 12.99 -15.54
CA GLU A 49 -13.81 12.83 -16.93
C GLU A 49 -12.64 12.20 -17.71
N GLY A 50 -12.75 10.90 -17.97
CA GLY A 50 -11.78 10.13 -18.78
C GLY A 50 -12.25 9.94 -20.22
N MET A 51 -11.51 9.14 -21.00
CA MET A 51 -11.93 8.75 -22.37
C MET A 51 -13.00 7.66 -22.37
N GLU A 52 -13.08 6.87 -21.30
CA GLU A 52 -14.08 5.82 -21.11
C GLU A 52 -15.35 6.42 -20.51
N GLU A 53 -16.48 6.14 -21.14
CA GLU A 53 -17.81 6.52 -20.65
C GLU A 53 -18.50 5.32 -20.01
N TYR A 54 -19.40 5.55 -19.05
CA TYR A 54 -20.22 4.50 -18.47
C TYR A 54 -21.30 4.03 -19.45
N ASP A 55 -21.43 2.70 -19.64
CA ASP A 55 -22.47 2.11 -20.47
C ASP A 55 -23.85 2.30 -19.81
N GLU A 56 -24.73 3.07 -20.48
CA GLU A 56 -26.06 3.36 -19.98
C GLU A 56 -26.94 2.11 -19.80
N GLU A 57 -26.76 1.07 -20.62
CA GLU A 57 -27.55 -0.16 -20.52
C GLU A 57 -27.09 -0.97 -19.30
N LEU A 58 -25.77 -1.00 -19.05
CA LEU A 58 -25.18 -1.60 -17.85
C LEU A 58 -25.70 -0.90 -16.60
N LEU A 59 -25.64 0.43 -16.55
CA LEU A 59 -26.10 1.20 -15.41
C LEU A 59 -27.58 0.94 -15.09
N LYS A 60 -28.44 0.89 -16.12
CA LYS A 60 -29.86 0.57 -15.95
C LYS A 60 -30.06 -0.86 -15.43
N ARG A 61 -29.33 -1.82 -15.97
CA ARG A 61 -29.42 -3.23 -15.60
C ARG A 61 -28.97 -3.48 -14.16
N THR A 62 -27.97 -2.74 -13.69
CA THR A 62 -27.37 -2.87 -12.34
C THR A 62 -27.96 -1.89 -11.33
N ASN A 63 -29.09 -1.23 -11.67
CA ASN A 63 -29.75 -0.25 -10.79
C ASN A 63 -28.79 0.84 -10.27
N THR A 64 -27.88 1.31 -11.13
CA THR A 64 -26.84 2.27 -10.82
C THR A 64 -27.20 3.65 -11.38
N THR A 65 -27.09 4.67 -10.53
CA THR A 65 -27.24 6.08 -10.92
C THR A 65 -25.89 6.78 -10.83
N VAL A 66 -25.44 7.41 -11.91
CA VAL A 66 -24.20 8.19 -11.95
C VAL A 66 -24.47 9.66 -11.68
N VAL A 67 -23.62 10.25 -10.85
CA VAL A 67 -23.58 11.70 -10.59
C VAL A 67 -22.15 12.16 -10.83
N TYR A 68 -21.98 13.03 -11.83
CA TYR A 68 -20.67 13.60 -12.18
C TYR A 68 -20.34 14.78 -11.27
N VAL A 69 -19.08 14.89 -10.89
CA VAL A 69 -18.51 15.97 -10.07
C VAL A 69 -17.24 16.46 -10.73
N GLU A 70 -17.25 17.67 -11.27
CA GLU A 70 -16.14 18.20 -12.07
C GLU A 70 -15.09 18.87 -11.20
N GLU A 71 -15.50 19.60 -10.16
CA GLU A 71 -14.60 20.37 -9.32
C GLU A 71 -14.50 19.78 -7.91
N GLN A 72 -13.28 19.79 -7.34
CA GLN A 72 -13.03 19.25 -6.01
C GLN A 72 -13.91 19.90 -4.93
N GLU A 73 -14.10 21.21 -5.01
CA GLU A 73 -14.87 22.00 -4.05
C GLU A 73 -16.35 21.62 -4.03
N ASP A 74 -16.89 21.09 -5.13
CA ASP A 74 -18.27 20.63 -5.23
C ASP A 74 -18.49 19.29 -4.53
N PHE A 75 -17.42 18.49 -4.36
CA PHE A 75 -17.46 17.23 -3.63
C PHE A 75 -17.31 17.46 -2.12
N ASN A 76 -18.41 17.81 -1.46
CA ASN A 76 -18.43 18.18 -0.04
C ASN A 76 -19.59 17.52 0.72
N THR A 77 -19.60 17.64 2.05
CA THR A 77 -20.59 17.01 2.94
C THR A 77 -22.02 17.38 2.60
N GLU A 78 -22.30 18.66 2.23
CA GLU A 78 -23.64 19.13 1.88
C GLU A 78 -24.12 18.48 0.58
N PHE A 79 -23.26 18.46 -0.42
CA PHE A 79 -23.52 17.80 -1.71
C PHE A 79 -23.80 16.31 -1.51
N LEU A 80 -22.90 15.58 -0.82
CA LEU A 80 -23.07 14.14 -0.56
C LEU A 80 -24.39 13.87 0.16
N THR A 81 -24.67 14.61 1.24
CA THR A 81 -25.91 14.46 2.00
C THR A 81 -27.15 14.69 1.13
N SER A 82 -27.11 15.74 0.28
CA SER A 82 -28.22 16.04 -0.64
C SER A 82 -28.51 14.90 -1.63
N LYS A 83 -27.44 14.29 -2.17
CA LYS A 83 -27.57 13.18 -3.12
C LYS A 83 -28.03 11.89 -2.44
N LEU A 84 -27.54 11.60 -1.24
CA LEU A 84 -28.01 10.47 -0.44
C LEU A 84 -29.51 10.58 -0.13
N LEU A 85 -29.99 11.79 0.22
CA LEU A 85 -31.42 12.06 0.44
C LEU A 85 -32.27 12.04 -0.86
N GLN A 86 -31.65 12.31 -1.99
CA GLN A 86 -32.35 12.30 -3.29
C GLN A 86 -32.53 10.87 -3.82
N TYR A 87 -31.47 10.03 -3.73
CA TYR A 87 -31.43 8.74 -4.40
C TYR A 87 -31.65 7.54 -3.46
N TYR A 88 -31.49 7.72 -2.14
CA TYR A 88 -31.61 6.66 -1.12
C TYR A 88 -30.83 5.38 -1.50
N PRO A 89 -29.54 5.48 -1.77
CA PRO A 89 -28.76 4.33 -2.20
C PRO A 89 -28.59 3.32 -1.07
N ASP A 90 -28.44 2.04 -1.45
CA ASP A 90 -28.11 0.96 -0.54
C ASP A 90 -26.56 0.83 -0.41
N ARG A 91 -25.83 1.26 -1.46
CA ARG A 91 -24.34 1.37 -1.49
C ARG A 91 -23.90 2.54 -2.37
N VAL A 92 -22.67 2.97 -2.18
CA VAL A 92 -22.04 4.05 -2.94
C VAL A 92 -20.75 3.56 -3.58
N ILE A 93 -20.53 3.94 -4.83
CA ILE A 93 -19.22 3.86 -5.50
C ILE A 93 -18.71 5.28 -5.66
N ILE A 94 -17.42 5.49 -5.40
CA ILE A 94 -16.73 6.75 -5.66
C ILE A 94 -15.57 6.46 -6.60
N GLU A 95 -15.66 6.94 -7.83
CA GLU A 95 -14.53 7.08 -8.74
C GLU A 95 -13.84 8.40 -8.45
N TYR A 96 -12.84 8.36 -7.56
CA TYR A 96 -12.21 9.56 -7.06
C TYR A 96 -11.13 10.07 -8.02
N ASN A 97 -11.06 11.38 -8.20
CA ASN A 97 -10.06 12.00 -9.04
C ASN A 97 -8.66 11.84 -8.45
N GLY A 98 -7.74 11.27 -9.22
CA GLY A 98 -6.38 10.97 -8.77
C GLY A 98 -5.50 12.19 -8.47
N MET A 99 -5.98 13.40 -8.82
CA MET A 99 -5.28 14.67 -8.51
C MET A 99 -5.81 15.34 -7.26
N TRP A 100 -6.94 14.87 -6.71
CA TRP A 100 -7.52 15.43 -5.50
C TRP A 100 -6.89 14.81 -4.25
N THR A 101 -6.85 15.59 -3.17
CA THR A 101 -6.24 15.14 -1.91
C THR A 101 -7.15 14.17 -1.15
N ILE A 102 -6.55 13.21 -0.47
CA ILE A 102 -7.29 12.27 0.38
C ILE A 102 -7.93 12.97 1.59
N ASP A 103 -7.28 14.00 2.12
CA ASP A 103 -7.82 14.80 3.23
C ASP A 103 -9.19 15.40 2.84
N HIS A 104 -9.33 15.90 1.62
CA HIS A 104 -10.59 16.44 1.12
C HIS A 104 -11.70 15.38 1.06
N LEU A 105 -11.38 14.16 0.62
CA LEU A 105 -12.32 13.03 0.64
C LEU A 105 -12.82 12.75 2.06
N VAL A 106 -11.90 12.68 3.02
CA VAL A 106 -12.21 12.40 4.42
C VAL A 106 -13.11 13.50 5.00
N GLU A 107 -12.77 14.78 4.76
CA GLU A 107 -13.57 15.93 5.18
C GLU A 107 -14.96 15.91 4.55
N ALA A 108 -15.08 15.62 3.25
CA ALA A 108 -16.37 15.54 2.57
C ALA A 108 -17.30 14.45 3.12
N MET A 109 -16.71 13.33 3.56
CA MET A 109 -17.46 12.21 4.14
C MET A 109 -17.81 12.42 5.62
N GLU A 110 -17.15 13.33 6.32
CA GLU A 110 -17.37 13.56 7.75
C GLU A 110 -18.82 14.01 8.03
N GLY A 111 -19.46 13.36 9.00
CA GLY A 111 -20.87 13.64 9.37
C GLY A 111 -21.93 13.07 8.42
N THR A 112 -21.53 12.35 7.37
CA THR A 112 -22.43 11.56 6.52
C THR A 112 -22.55 10.11 7.05
N PRO A 113 -23.57 9.34 6.61
CA PRO A 113 -23.66 7.91 6.93
C PRO A 113 -22.73 7.02 6.10
N LEU A 114 -21.86 7.60 5.27
CA LEU A 114 -20.94 6.87 4.38
C LEU A 114 -19.80 6.26 5.18
N MET A 115 -19.51 4.99 4.91
CA MET A 115 -18.38 4.28 5.51
C MET A 115 -17.60 3.54 4.42
N ILE A 116 -16.30 3.81 4.31
CA ILE A 116 -15.44 3.11 3.36
C ILE A 116 -15.43 1.62 3.73
N PHE A 117 -15.93 0.80 2.83
CA PHE A 117 -15.98 -0.65 2.94
C PHE A 117 -14.78 -1.29 2.23
N GLN A 118 -14.42 -0.79 1.07
CA GLN A 118 -13.27 -1.27 0.30
C GLN A 118 -12.60 -0.10 -0.44
N THR A 119 -11.27 -0.12 -0.46
CA THR A 119 -10.46 0.85 -1.20
C THR A 119 -9.59 0.15 -2.23
N ILE A 120 -9.80 0.52 -3.49
CA ILE A 120 -9.13 -0.06 -4.66
C ILE A 120 -8.35 1.04 -5.36
N VAL A 121 -7.09 0.78 -5.68
CA VAL A 121 -6.26 1.66 -6.49
C VAL A 121 -5.96 0.99 -7.82
N SER A 122 -6.32 1.64 -8.91
CA SER A 122 -5.98 1.22 -10.26
C SER A 122 -4.75 1.97 -10.76
N ALA A 123 -3.81 1.27 -11.38
CA ALA A 123 -2.61 1.84 -11.97
C ALA A 123 -2.33 1.23 -13.33
N ASN A 124 -1.85 2.04 -14.28
CA ASN A 124 -1.45 1.58 -15.60
C ASN A 124 0.04 1.28 -15.60
N ALA A 125 0.44 0.05 -15.95
CA ALA A 125 1.84 -0.38 -15.99
C ALA A 125 2.72 0.47 -16.91
N GLU A 126 2.17 1.00 -18.00
CA GLU A 126 2.91 1.82 -18.96
C GLU A 126 3.28 3.22 -18.41
N THR A 127 2.50 3.73 -17.44
CA THR A 127 2.68 5.07 -16.86
C THR A 127 3.07 5.04 -15.39
N PHE A 128 3.21 3.86 -14.80
CA PHE A 128 3.49 3.69 -13.38
C PHE A 128 4.74 4.44 -12.94
N ASP A 129 5.86 4.24 -13.63
CA ASP A 129 7.13 4.91 -13.32
C ASP A 129 7.03 6.43 -13.49
N LEU A 130 6.30 6.90 -14.51
CA LEU A 130 6.10 8.33 -14.74
C LEU A 130 5.39 8.98 -13.54
N TYR A 131 4.33 8.39 -13.05
CA TYR A 131 3.59 8.91 -11.90
C TYR A 131 4.37 8.77 -10.60
N MET A 132 5.05 7.65 -10.39
CA MET A 132 5.90 7.45 -9.22
C MET A 132 7.08 8.44 -9.17
N ASN A 133 7.61 8.87 -10.29
CA ASN A 133 8.70 9.85 -10.34
C ASN A 133 8.23 11.30 -10.18
N ASN A 134 7.06 11.64 -10.73
CA ASN A 134 6.60 13.04 -10.79
C ASN A 134 5.51 13.39 -9.78
N MET A 135 4.70 12.42 -9.34
CA MET A 135 3.54 12.61 -8.47
C MET A 135 3.55 11.63 -7.29
N ARG A 136 4.73 11.33 -6.80
CA ARG A 136 4.95 10.32 -5.76
C ARG A 136 4.09 10.53 -4.52
N SER A 137 3.96 11.76 -4.04
CA SER A 137 3.20 12.07 -2.83
C SER A 137 1.73 11.63 -2.95
N LEU A 138 1.09 11.93 -4.08
CA LEU A 138 -0.30 11.52 -4.34
C LEU A 138 -0.42 10.01 -4.46
N ALA A 139 0.50 9.36 -5.20
CA ALA A 139 0.53 7.91 -5.32
C ALA A 139 0.68 7.21 -3.96
N VAL A 140 1.58 7.70 -3.12
CA VAL A 140 1.83 7.17 -1.77
C VAL A 140 0.61 7.32 -0.88
N GLU A 141 -0.10 8.44 -0.92
CA GLU A 141 -1.34 8.63 -0.16
C GLU A 141 -2.41 7.63 -0.58
N MET A 142 -2.61 7.43 -1.89
CA MET A 142 -3.54 6.42 -2.39
C MET A 142 -3.14 5.00 -1.94
N PHE A 143 -1.87 4.63 -2.06
CA PHE A 143 -1.40 3.30 -1.64
C PHE A 143 -1.51 3.07 -0.13
N LYS A 144 -1.32 4.11 0.71
CA LYS A 144 -1.53 4.02 2.16
C LYS A 144 -2.95 3.57 2.52
N MET A 145 -3.94 4.00 1.76
CA MET A 145 -5.35 3.67 1.98
C MET A 145 -5.80 2.38 1.28
N ALA A 146 -5.06 1.91 0.28
CA ALA A 146 -5.47 0.79 -0.56
C ALA A 146 -5.54 -0.53 0.22
N GLU A 147 -6.60 -1.29 0.00
CA GLU A 147 -6.69 -2.72 0.35
C GLU A 147 -6.29 -3.59 -0.83
N LEU A 148 -6.57 -3.10 -2.04
CA LEU A 148 -6.22 -3.75 -3.30
C LEU A 148 -5.60 -2.71 -4.26
N VAL A 149 -4.47 -3.07 -4.86
CA VAL A 149 -3.89 -2.32 -5.99
C VAL A 149 -3.90 -3.24 -7.20
N ILE A 150 -4.49 -2.75 -8.28
CA ILE A 150 -4.52 -3.46 -9.57
C ILE A 150 -3.63 -2.70 -10.53
N ILE A 151 -2.59 -3.36 -11.01
CA ILE A 151 -1.74 -2.81 -12.08
C ILE A 151 -2.15 -3.50 -13.37
N ASN A 152 -2.83 -2.76 -14.21
CA ASN A 152 -3.33 -3.26 -15.49
C ASN A 152 -2.36 -2.97 -16.65
N ARG A 153 -2.71 -3.48 -17.84
CA ARG A 153 -1.93 -3.36 -19.08
C ARG A 153 -0.49 -3.87 -18.92
N CYS A 154 -0.31 -4.88 -18.08
CA CYS A 154 0.98 -5.51 -17.89
C CYS A 154 1.38 -6.33 -19.12
N THR A 155 2.68 -6.38 -19.36
CA THR A 155 3.33 -7.24 -20.36
C THR A 155 4.37 -8.11 -19.66
N LYS A 156 4.97 -9.05 -20.38
CA LYS A 156 6.09 -9.86 -19.86
C LYS A 156 7.32 -9.02 -19.47
N ALA A 157 7.44 -7.80 -20.02
CA ALA A 157 8.53 -6.88 -19.70
C ALA A 157 8.23 -5.98 -18.49
N THR A 158 7.00 -6.00 -17.96
CA THR A 158 6.62 -5.19 -16.80
C THR A 158 7.40 -5.66 -15.57
N PRO A 159 8.13 -4.76 -14.87
CA PRO A 159 8.94 -5.15 -13.70
C PRO A 159 8.06 -5.33 -12.45
N ARG A 160 7.23 -6.36 -12.46
CA ARG A 160 6.16 -6.65 -11.48
C ARG A 160 6.69 -6.72 -10.05
N ALA A 161 7.81 -7.39 -9.88
CA ALA A 161 8.49 -7.49 -8.60
C ALA A 161 8.84 -6.13 -8.01
N THR A 162 9.40 -5.25 -8.82
CA THR A 162 9.78 -3.89 -8.41
C THR A 162 8.56 -3.05 -8.08
N TYR A 163 7.48 -3.13 -8.87
CA TYR A 163 6.24 -2.42 -8.60
C TYR A 163 5.57 -2.92 -7.31
N ARG A 164 5.48 -4.24 -7.12
CA ARG A 164 4.96 -4.84 -5.88
C ARG A 164 5.76 -4.37 -4.67
N ARG A 165 7.09 -4.42 -4.72
CA ARG A 165 7.95 -3.93 -3.63
C ARG A 165 7.71 -2.45 -3.32
N SER A 166 7.62 -1.61 -4.32
CA SER A 166 7.36 -0.17 -4.14
C SER A 166 6.04 0.09 -3.42
N ILE A 167 4.98 -0.61 -3.80
CA ILE A 167 3.66 -0.48 -3.18
C ILE A 167 3.68 -1.04 -1.75
N LYS A 168 4.27 -2.23 -1.56
CA LYS A 168 4.40 -2.89 -0.24
C LYS A 168 5.28 -2.12 0.74
N ALA A 169 6.25 -1.34 0.26
CA ALA A 169 7.03 -0.43 1.08
C ALA A 169 6.15 0.62 1.79
N VAL A 170 5.09 1.05 1.12
CA VAL A 170 4.12 2.03 1.63
C VAL A 170 3.05 1.36 2.49
N ASN A 171 2.50 0.25 2.01
CA ASN A 171 1.40 -0.47 2.66
C ASN A 171 1.63 -1.99 2.56
N ARG A 172 2.15 -2.59 3.62
CA ARG A 172 2.48 -4.02 3.66
C ARG A 172 1.28 -4.96 3.55
N ARG A 173 0.09 -4.47 3.93
CA ARG A 173 -1.13 -5.30 3.96
C ARG A 173 -1.88 -5.30 2.64
N VAL A 174 -1.54 -4.39 1.74
CA VAL A 174 -2.25 -4.25 0.46
C VAL A 174 -2.06 -5.50 -0.39
N GLN A 175 -3.13 -5.95 -1.01
CA GLN A 175 -3.03 -6.95 -2.06
C GLN A 175 -2.64 -6.28 -3.37
N VAL A 176 -1.67 -6.82 -4.10
CA VAL A 176 -1.23 -6.30 -5.40
C VAL A 176 -1.49 -7.36 -6.47
N VAL A 177 -2.28 -7.00 -7.45
CA VAL A 177 -2.65 -7.86 -8.59
C VAL A 177 -2.13 -7.23 -9.87
N PHE A 178 -1.61 -8.05 -10.76
CA PHE A 178 -1.17 -7.64 -12.09
C PHE A 178 -2.11 -8.23 -13.13
N ASP A 179 -2.66 -7.37 -13.97
CA ASP A 179 -3.57 -7.76 -15.04
C ASP A 179 -2.88 -7.61 -16.40
N SER A 180 -2.99 -8.64 -17.23
CA SER A 180 -2.34 -8.69 -18.53
C SER A 180 -3.05 -7.81 -19.55
N MET A 181 -2.27 -7.22 -20.45
CA MET A 181 -2.77 -6.57 -21.66
C MET A 181 -3.50 -7.53 -22.59
N VAL A 182 -3.21 -8.85 -22.48
CA VAL A 182 -3.80 -9.91 -23.29
C VAL A 182 -4.86 -10.63 -22.48
N PRO A 183 -6.14 -10.56 -22.86
CA PRO A 183 -7.22 -11.23 -22.15
C PRO A 183 -6.97 -12.75 -21.99
N GLY A 184 -7.05 -13.24 -20.75
CA GLY A 184 -6.87 -14.65 -20.43
C GLY A 184 -5.41 -15.12 -20.39
N GLU A 185 -4.44 -14.22 -20.54
CA GLU A 185 -3.05 -14.51 -20.24
C GLU A 185 -2.84 -14.44 -18.74
N ASP A 186 -2.55 -15.58 -18.12
CA ASP A 186 -2.18 -15.64 -16.72
C ASP A 186 -0.77 -15.06 -16.56
N MET A 187 -0.67 -14.03 -15.72
CA MET A 187 0.63 -13.44 -15.39
C MET A 187 1.23 -14.28 -14.26
N GLU A 188 1.89 -15.41 -14.64
CA GLU A 188 2.61 -16.25 -13.69
C GLU A 188 3.46 -15.38 -12.75
N GLU A 189 3.49 -15.75 -11.47
CA GLU A 189 4.38 -15.09 -10.51
C GLU A 189 5.83 -15.34 -10.95
N GLU A 190 6.49 -14.29 -11.43
CA GLU A 190 7.94 -14.34 -11.60
C GLU A 190 8.56 -14.45 -10.21
N GLU A 191 9.44 -15.43 -10.02
CA GLU A 191 10.32 -15.43 -8.84
C GLU A 191 11.16 -14.16 -8.89
N ASP A 192 10.99 -13.30 -7.90
CA ASP A 192 11.75 -12.07 -7.77
C ASP A 192 13.24 -12.41 -7.63
N GLU A 193 14.05 -12.08 -8.61
CA GLU A 193 15.51 -12.10 -8.45
C GLU A 193 15.89 -11.08 -7.40
N LEU A 194 16.47 -11.57 -6.31
CA LEU A 194 16.96 -10.70 -5.24
C LEU A 194 18.32 -10.11 -5.65
N PRO A 195 18.60 -8.84 -5.31
CA PRO A 195 19.89 -8.22 -5.63
C PRO A 195 21.05 -8.76 -4.79
N PHE A 196 20.78 -9.66 -3.83
CA PHE A 196 21.75 -10.29 -2.95
C PHE A 196 21.60 -11.81 -2.96
N ASP A 197 22.69 -12.51 -2.67
CA ASP A 197 22.72 -13.97 -2.64
C ASP A 197 22.07 -14.52 -1.36
N ILE A 198 21.03 -15.34 -1.54
CA ILE A 198 20.33 -16.05 -0.46
C ILE A 198 20.62 -17.55 -0.42
N SER A 199 21.53 -18.05 -1.23
CA SER A 199 21.82 -19.50 -1.33
C SER A 199 22.49 -20.07 -0.07
N GLY A 200 23.24 -19.23 0.65
CA GLY A 200 23.94 -19.60 1.87
C GLY A 200 23.09 -19.52 3.14
N ASP A 201 23.64 -20.07 4.25
CA ASP A 201 23.05 -19.94 5.59
C ASP A 201 23.29 -18.53 6.19
N GLU A 202 24.28 -17.83 5.68
CA GLU A 202 24.62 -16.46 6.06
C GLU A 202 24.47 -15.53 4.85
N ILE A 203 23.67 -14.49 5.01
CA ILE A 203 23.34 -13.50 3.99
C ILE A 203 23.96 -12.17 4.37
N HIS A 204 24.79 -11.63 3.51
CA HIS A 204 25.39 -10.31 3.65
C HIS A 204 24.59 -9.30 2.85
N LEU A 205 24.04 -8.31 3.54
CA LEU A 205 23.30 -7.22 2.88
C LEU A 205 24.21 -6.02 2.69
N GLU A 206 24.29 -5.56 1.46
CA GLU A 206 24.83 -4.23 1.17
C GLU A 206 23.82 -3.15 1.59
N ASP A 207 24.29 -1.91 1.66
CA ASP A 207 23.49 -0.83 2.20
C ASP A 207 22.21 -0.56 1.38
N ASP A 208 22.28 -0.68 0.06
CA ASP A 208 21.17 -0.46 -0.87
C ASP A 208 20.12 -1.59 -0.85
N ASP A 209 20.54 -2.81 -0.45
CA ASP A 209 19.68 -3.99 -0.45
C ASP A 209 18.76 -4.08 0.77
N TYR A 210 19.00 -3.24 1.79
CA TYR A 210 18.28 -3.31 3.05
C TYR A 210 16.76 -3.17 2.88
N GLY A 211 16.32 -2.26 2.02
CA GLY A 211 14.90 -2.04 1.76
C GLY A 211 14.22 -3.24 1.11
N VAL A 212 14.89 -3.86 0.14
CA VAL A 212 14.42 -5.06 -0.55
C VAL A 212 14.29 -6.21 0.45
N TRP A 213 15.35 -6.49 1.21
CA TRP A 213 15.31 -7.52 2.24
C TRP A 213 14.20 -7.30 3.27
N PHE A 214 14.02 -6.06 3.73
CA PHE A 214 13.03 -5.75 4.75
C PHE A 214 11.60 -6.07 4.33
N ILE A 215 11.26 -5.87 3.05
CA ILE A 215 9.94 -6.21 2.52
C ILE A 215 9.85 -7.71 2.28
N ASP A 216 10.85 -8.26 1.62
CA ASP A 216 10.89 -9.66 1.21
C ASP A 216 10.85 -10.64 2.39
N ALA A 217 11.58 -10.33 3.46
CA ALA A 217 11.57 -11.17 4.67
C ALA A 217 10.20 -11.24 5.37
N MET A 218 9.31 -10.27 5.14
CA MET A 218 7.93 -10.33 5.63
C MET A 218 7.04 -11.18 4.73
N GLU A 219 7.28 -11.16 3.43
CA GLU A 219 6.43 -11.80 2.42
C GLU A 219 6.80 -13.26 2.16
N ARG A 220 8.11 -13.59 2.21
CA ARG A 220 8.65 -14.92 1.91
C ARG A 220 9.45 -15.50 3.08
N PRO A 221 8.78 -15.79 4.22
CA PRO A 221 9.46 -16.26 5.44
C PRO A 221 10.29 -17.53 5.23
N GLU A 222 9.88 -18.40 4.33
CA GLU A 222 10.57 -19.65 4.00
C GLU A 222 11.98 -19.45 3.47
N LEU A 223 12.27 -18.29 2.88
CA LEU A 223 13.60 -17.96 2.35
C LEU A 223 14.59 -17.57 3.45
N TYR A 224 14.09 -17.11 4.60
CA TYR A 224 14.93 -16.48 5.64
C TYR A 224 14.88 -17.17 6.98
N ASP A 225 13.86 -17.98 7.29
CA ASP A 225 13.77 -18.64 8.60
C ASP A 225 14.98 -19.53 8.87
N GLY A 226 15.65 -19.27 9.97
CA GLY A 226 16.86 -19.98 10.36
C GLY A 226 18.16 -19.46 9.76
N LYS A 227 18.13 -18.58 8.76
CA LYS A 227 19.32 -17.95 8.19
C LYS A 227 19.84 -16.82 9.06
N THR A 228 21.10 -16.47 8.87
CA THR A 228 21.79 -15.40 9.58
C THR A 228 22.00 -14.21 8.66
N MET A 229 21.53 -13.04 9.08
CA MET A 229 21.72 -11.78 8.36
C MET A 229 22.91 -11.02 8.92
N VAL A 230 23.75 -10.48 8.04
CA VAL A 230 24.84 -9.54 8.37
C VAL A 230 24.57 -8.23 7.68
N MET A 231 24.37 -7.17 8.46
CA MET A 231 23.95 -5.87 7.92
C MET A 231 24.35 -4.71 8.83
N LYS A 232 24.45 -3.50 8.28
CA LYS A 232 24.60 -2.26 9.05
C LYS A 232 23.25 -1.64 9.34
N THR A 233 23.04 -1.29 10.60
CA THR A 233 21.77 -0.75 11.09
C THR A 233 21.97 0.32 12.15
N ARG A 234 20.95 1.13 12.34
CA ARG A 234 20.84 2.09 13.45
C ARG A 234 19.92 1.52 14.52
N ILE A 235 20.25 1.75 15.79
CA ILE A 235 19.49 1.24 16.93
C ILE A 235 18.29 2.15 17.24
N PHE A 236 17.11 1.54 17.34
CA PHE A 236 15.90 2.18 17.83
C PHE A 236 15.34 1.40 19.03
N LYS A 237 14.76 2.12 20.00
CA LYS A 237 14.05 1.55 21.15
C LYS A 237 12.79 2.37 21.43
N ALA A 238 11.63 1.72 21.37
CA ALA A 238 10.38 2.35 21.78
C ALA A 238 10.20 2.28 23.32
N MET A 239 9.48 3.23 23.90
CA MET A 239 9.27 3.35 25.35
C MET A 239 8.63 2.12 26.02
N ARG A 240 7.91 1.29 25.28
CA ARG A 240 7.16 0.12 25.80
C ARG A 240 7.69 -1.22 25.29
N MET A 241 8.92 -1.27 24.81
CA MET A 241 9.51 -2.54 24.35
C MET A 241 9.87 -3.46 25.53
N PRO A 242 9.73 -4.80 25.39
CA PRO A 242 10.18 -5.75 26.38
C PRO A 242 11.66 -5.60 26.69
N LYS A 243 12.05 -5.90 27.94
CA LYS A 243 13.46 -5.91 28.32
C LYS A 243 14.26 -6.90 27.45
N GLY A 244 15.47 -6.52 27.02
CA GLY A 244 16.29 -7.36 26.17
C GLY A 244 15.95 -7.28 24.68
N THR A 245 15.06 -6.35 24.28
CA THR A 245 14.71 -6.11 22.88
C THR A 245 15.07 -4.70 22.42
N PHE A 246 15.30 -4.57 21.14
CA PHE A 246 15.52 -3.32 20.41
C PHE A 246 15.11 -3.52 18.94
N VAL A 247 15.15 -2.49 18.12
CA VAL A 247 14.92 -2.58 16.69
C VAL A 247 16.16 -2.08 15.96
N PRO A 248 16.99 -2.96 15.38
CA PRO A 248 17.98 -2.56 14.41
C PRO A 248 17.28 -2.23 13.08
N GLY A 249 17.59 -1.09 12.49
CA GLY A 249 16.89 -0.67 11.28
C GLY A 249 17.57 0.49 10.56
N ARG A 250 16.92 0.96 9.53
CA ARG A 250 17.33 2.07 8.68
C ARG A 250 16.19 3.05 8.50
N HIS A 251 16.51 4.33 8.32
CA HIS A 251 15.52 5.29 7.85
C HIS A 251 15.32 5.14 6.35
N ALA A 252 14.08 5.04 5.92
CA ALA A 252 13.71 4.99 4.53
C ALA A 252 12.87 6.20 4.15
N MET A 253 13.13 6.77 2.98
CA MET A 253 12.32 7.80 2.40
C MET A 253 11.07 7.17 1.78
N THR A 254 9.88 7.64 2.17
CA THR A 254 8.62 7.18 1.60
C THR A 254 8.19 8.00 0.39
N CYS A 255 7.92 9.28 0.56
CA CYS A 255 7.51 10.14 -0.56
C CYS A 255 8.46 11.31 -0.83
N CYS A 256 9.10 11.86 0.19
CA CYS A 256 10.07 12.97 0.07
C CYS A 256 11.08 12.93 1.23
N ALA A 257 12.09 13.78 1.18
CA ALA A 257 13.15 13.81 2.19
C ALA A 257 12.65 14.11 3.62
N ASP A 258 11.52 14.79 3.74
CA ASP A 258 10.91 15.14 5.04
C ASP A 258 9.99 14.02 5.56
N ASP A 259 9.54 13.09 4.72
CA ASP A 259 8.71 11.94 5.10
C ASP A 259 9.55 10.65 5.13
N THR A 260 10.16 10.40 6.28
CA THR A 260 10.97 9.20 6.50
C THR A 260 10.33 8.27 7.51
N SER A 261 10.34 6.99 7.21
CA SER A 261 9.92 5.92 8.11
C SER A 261 11.11 5.10 8.59
N PHE A 262 11.07 4.65 9.85
CA PHE A 262 12.09 3.75 10.36
C PHE A 262 11.70 2.29 10.08
N LEU A 263 12.47 1.62 9.24
CA LEU A 263 12.28 0.22 8.88
C LEU A 263 13.17 -0.67 9.73
N GLY A 264 12.59 -1.62 10.45
CA GLY A 264 13.36 -2.57 11.26
C GLY A 264 12.45 -3.63 11.89
N TYR A 265 13.06 -4.75 12.22
CA TYR A 265 12.40 -5.86 12.91
C TYR A 265 12.81 -5.92 14.37
N VAL A 266 11.93 -6.45 15.21
CA VAL A 266 12.23 -6.67 16.63
C VAL A 266 13.41 -7.60 16.75
N CYS A 267 14.42 -7.18 17.50
CA CYS A 267 15.62 -7.96 17.77
C CYS A 267 15.75 -8.28 19.26
N ARG A 268 16.08 -9.51 19.57
CA ARG A 268 16.37 -10.01 20.92
C ARG A 268 17.88 -10.14 21.12
N SER A 269 18.39 -9.61 22.23
CA SER A 269 19.80 -9.75 22.57
C SER A 269 20.07 -9.49 24.06
N ALA A 270 20.99 -10.23 24.62
CA ALA A 270 21.55 -9.93 25.95
C ALA A 270 22.32 -8.59 25.97
N TYR A 271 22.77 -8.10 24.81
CA TYR A 271 23.46 -6.81 24.68
C TYR A 271 22.53 -5.60 24.64
N ALA A 272 21.22 -5.81 24.46
CA ALA A 272 20.24 -4.75 24.34
C ALA A 272 20.34 -3.63 25.42
N PRO A 273 20.63 -3.93 26.71
CA PRO A 273 20.78 -2.89 27.73
C PRO A 273 21.99 -1.97 27.54
N LYS A 274 23.00 -2.40 26.79
CA LYS A 274 24.25 -1.66 26.56
C LYS A 274 24.23 -0.77 25.32
N LEU A 275 23.22 -0.94 24.45
CA LEU A 275 23.06 -0.18 23.22
C LEU A 275 22.34 1.13 23.50
N ASN A 276 22.72 2.22 22.85
CA ASN A 276 22.00 3.49 22.89
C ASN A 276 21.15 3.68 21.63
N VAL A 277 20.06 4.41 21.77
CA VAL A 277 19.26 4.84 20.62
C VAL A 277 20.10 5.74 19.74
N GLY A 278 20.14 5.44 18.45
CA GLY A 278 20.89 6.17 17.46
C GLY A 278 22.27 5.62 17.15
N ASP A 279 22.79 4.68 17.97
CA ASP A 279 24.08 4.00 17.68
C ASP A 279 23.99 3.28 16.32
N TRP A 280 25.07 3.40 15.52
CA TRP A 280 25.25 2.60 14.32
C TRP A 280 26.05 1.34 14.65
N VAL A 281 25.54 0.22 14.20
CA VAL A 281 26.11 -1.09 14.45
C VAL A 281 26.08 -1.96 13.19
N LYS A 282 27.11 -2.81 13.07
CA LYS A 282 27.05 -4.00 12.22
C LYS A 282 26.53 -5.15 13.09
N ILE A 283 25.39 -5.68 12.68
CA ILE A 283 24.73 -6.77 13.40
C ILE A 283 24.85 -8.07 12.60
N ARG A 284 25.10 -9.15 13.33
CA ARG A 284 24.96 -10.52 12.86
C ARG A 284 23.85 -11.16 13.67
N ALA A 285 22.72 -11.47 13.01
CA ALA A 285 21.52 -11.92 13.69
C ALA A 285 20.81 -13.03 12.92
N LYS A 286 20.38 -14.05 13.66
CA LYS A 286 19.56 -15.13 13.12
C LYS A 286 18.13 -14.68 12.97
N VAL A 287 17.52 -14.99 11.82
CA VAL A 287 16.10 -14.70 11.55
C VAL A 287 15.24 -15.83 12.10
N ARG A 288 14.18 -15.46 12.78
CA ARG A 288 13.11 -16.34 13.23
C ARG A 288 11.78 -15.68 12.94
N TYR A 289 10.69 -16.43 12.97
CA TYR A 289 9.34 -15.91 12.82
C TYR A 289 8.53 -16.14 14.09
N ALA A 290 7.75 -15.14 14.46
CA ALA A 290 6.87 -15.21 15.63
C ALA A 290 5.68 -14.26 15.50
N ASN A 291 4.57 -14.64 16.13
CA ASN A 291 3.43 -13.75 16.28
C ASN A 291 3.74 -12.62 17.26
N LEU A 292 3.75 -11.38 16.77
CA LEU A 292 3.94 -10.18 17.57
C LEU A 292 2.81 -9.20 17.35
N SER A 293 2.28 -8.63 18.43
CA SER A 293 1.20 -7.63 18.34
C SER A 293 1.58 -6.40 17.52
N VAL A 294 2.87 -6.03 17.48
CA VAL A 294 3.38 -4.92 16.68
C VAL A 294 3.26 -5.16 15.17
N TYR A 295 3.22 -6.42 14.73
CA TYR A 295 3.02 -6.78 13.32
C TYR A 295 1.56 -7.07 12.99
N GLY A 296 0.71 -7.26 14.00
CA GLY A 296 -0.67 -7.71 13.82
C GLY A 296 -0.78 -9.17 13.35
N GLY A 297 0.31 -9.95 13.46
CA GLY A 297 0.41 -11.32 12.99
C GLY A 297 1.83 -11.89 13.14
N GLU A 298 2.14 -12.91 12.36
CA GLU A 298 3.49 -13.48 12.28
C GLU A 298 4.42 -12.57 11.49
N GLY A 299 5.68 -12.48 11.93
CA GLY A 299 6.70 -11.69 11.24
C GLY A 299 8.10 -11.96 11.76
N PRO A 300 9.13 -11.40 11.10
CA PRO A 300 10.53 -11.64 11.43
C PRO A 300 10.91 -11.12 12.81
N VAL A 301 11.64 -11.95 13.53
CA VAL A 301 12.29 -11.61 14.81
C VAL A 301 13.75 -11.95 14.70
N LEU A 302 14.61 -10.99 14.94
CA LEU A 302 16.04 -11.16 14.90
C LEU A 302 16.58 -11.62 16.27
N GLU A 303 17.49 -12.57 16.25
CA GLU A 303 18.24 -13.01 17.43
C GLU A 303 19.71 -12.64 17.21
N ALA A 304 20.15 -11.55 17.85
CA ALA A 304 21.50 -11.06 17.62
C ALA A 304 22.55 -11.98 18.25
N GLU A 305 23.45 -12.47 17.42
CA GLU A 305 24.61 -13.27 17.81
C GLU A 305 25.84 -12.40 18.03
N ASN A 306 26.03 -11.37 17.21
CA ASN A 306 27.10 -10.40 17.35
C ASN A 306 26.65 -8.99 17.01
N ILE A 307 27.19 -8.00 17.72
CA ILE A 307 26.90 -6.57 17.51
C ILE A 307 28.20 -5.80 17.68
N GLU A 308 28.65 -5.12 16.63
CA GLU A 308 29.86 -4.32 16.60
C GLU A 308 29.53 -2.88 16.23
N PRO A 309 30.22 -1.86 16.78
CA PRO A 309 30.08 -0.49 16.31
C PRO A 309 30.36 -0.38 14.81
N ALA A 310 29.62 0.46 14.13
CA ALA A 310 29.81 0.75 12.71
C ALA A 310 29.81 2.25 12.43
N GLU A 311 30.46 2.65 11.36
CA GLU A 311 30.41 4.03 10.89
C GLU A 311 29.00 4.37 10.40
N PRO A 312 28.50 5.59 10.67
CA PRO A 312 27.22 6.06 10.20
C PRO A 312 27.12 6.02 8.67
N ILE A 313 25.92 5.72 8.17
CA ILE A 313 25.59 5.82 6.78
C ILE A 313 24.64 7.01 6.64
N GLU A 314 25.01 7.99 5.84
CA GLU A 314 24.23 9.22 5.62
C GLU A 314 23.05 9.00 4.67
N GLU A 315 23.15 7.97 3.82
CA GLU A 315 22.14 7.68 2.81
C GLU A 315 20.87 7.05 3.40
N LEU A 316 19.74 7.59 3.01
CA LEU A 316 18.42 6.99 3.31
C LEU A 316 18.25 5.74 2.44
N VAL A 317 17.58 4.73 2.99
CA VAL A 317 17.15 3.60 2.20
C VAL A 317 16.02 4.05 1.27
N TYR A 318 16.14 3.74 0.00
CA TYR A 318 15.07 3.95 -0.97
C TYR A 318 14.27 2.67 -1.11
N CYS A 319 13.07 2.64 -0.57
CA CYS A 319 12.14 1.51 -0.74
C CYS A 319 11.34 1.60 -2.04
N LEU A 320 11.31 2.79 -2.65
CA LEU A 320 10.62 3.07 -3.91
C LEU A 320 11.65 3.19 -5.02
N LEU A 321 11.21 2.87 -6.25
CA LEU A 321 12.02 2.99 -7.47
C LEU A 321 12.85 4.29 -7.50
N TYR A 322 14.16 4.13 -7.43
CA TYR A 322 15.08 5.16 -7.83
C TYR A 322 15.81 4.62 -9.07
N THR A 323 15.38 5.06 -10.24
CA THR A 323 16.22 4.89 -11.43
C THR A 323 17.37 5.88 -11.31
N SER A 324 18.59 5.37 -11.19
CA SER A 324 19.84 6.14 -11.09
C SER A 324 20.20 6.95 -12.35
N ASP A 325 19.25 7.20 -13.25
CA ASP A 325 19.47 7.85 -14.55
C ASP A 325 18.85 9.26 -14.64
N ALA A 326 18.83 9.99 -13.53
CA ALA A 326 18.54 11.42 -13.53
C ALA A 326 19.74 12.19 -12.97
N ALA A 327 20.86 12.19 -13.72
CA ALA A 327 21.99 13.09 -13.55
C ALA A 327 22.14 13.94 -14.81
#